data_35b9551c96b6effc57a9f428a4ecea83
#
_entry.id   35b9551c96b6effc57a9f428a4ecea83
#
_cell.length_a   1.000
_cell.length_b   1.000
_cell.length_c   1.000
_cell.angle_alpha   90.00
_cell.angle_beta   90.00
_cell.angle_gamma   90.00
#
_symmetry.space_group_name_H-M   'P 1'
#
loop_
_entity.id
_entity.type
_entity.pdbx_description
1 polymer ?
#
loop_
_entity_poly.entity_id
_entity_poly.type
_entity_poly.pdbx_seq_one_letter_code
_entity_poly.pdbx_strand_id
1 'polypeptide(L)'
;MTSPSTDWARQTRPVSRRHLWLWVERFTGIKIPTRSVCRGHAAPFDLFARQVLERPPLALWHGPRGSGKSFLSAIDTHLASRFIPRHATRILGGSLAQSEQIHQAMREAVLEGTCALGNDAGSVRKFTKNDVLYHNGSTVSILAASATSVRGPHVPSLKLDEVDEIEDDIRESAMGMAMEIRGIKSSILMTSTWHRTNGPMASLIDRGRSGAFPVDTFCVFEALERCPEERSGPKLENCPSCPIHSWCHADRLDHPSGLPKAKRSAGHYSIDSLIQKARGLSTRVFESDYLCLRPKAAGVWFTMFDEARHVTPRAEFDPSRRVHIAVDPGVHNGAVWFQTRARLDGKGHMVNVFADYFAEGLSAEQNAAAMVEQSRRLCGVSTHDHRVSMDPAGNSRTAVGPTVRGEFERAGLRGRNGLESWPVGRKNDGLQLLEALLLSADGSISLTVHPRCRDLIVAFSSYIRAKQGGQWLDHAADPQHPFEDLIDPLCGGLKLEFPAGRAPEPVFQQVRAGKLF
;
A
#
# COMPACT_ATOMS: atom_id res chain seq x y z
N MET A 1 25.32 -36.54 -21.28
CA MET A 1 24.25 -37.59 -21.26
C MET A 1 23.49 -37.42 -19.97
N THR A 2 22.28 -36.86 -20.01
CA THR A 2 21.38 -36.78 -18.87
C THR A 2 20.83 -38.17 -18.56
N SER A 3 20.82 -38.59 -17.29
CA SER A 3 20.30 -39.91 -16.93
C SER A 3 18.79 -39.97 -17.24
N PRO A 4 18.25 -41.13 -17.68
CA PRO A 4 16.83 -41.30 -18.02
C PRO A 4 15.86 -40.89 -16.91
N SER A 5 16.30 -40.94 -15.66
CA SER A 5 15.46 -40.55 -14.48
C SER A 5 15.24 -39.04 -14.32
N THR A 6 16.10 -38.21 -14.92
CA THR A 6 15.93 -36.72 -14.84
C THR A 6 14.96 -36.22 -15.90
N ASP A 7 14.83 -36.87 -17.01
CA ASP A 7 13.99 -36.45 -18.12
C ASP A 7 12.49 -36.65 -17.79
N TRP A 8 12.13 -37.76 -17.14
CA TRP A 8 10.75 -37.98 -16.65
C TRP A 8 10.32 -36.93 -15.63
N ALA A 9 11.14 -36.58 -14.65
CA ALA A 9 10.81 -35.59 -13.63
C ALA A 9 10.58 -34.19 -14.24
N ARG A 10 11.34 -33.85 -15.29
CA ARG A 10 11.16 -32.59 -16.04
C ARG A 10 9.83 -32.56 -16.82
N GLN A 11 9.39 -33.70 -17.32
CA GLN A 11 8.14 -33.83 -18.09
C GLN A 11 6.89 -33.85 -17.21
N THR A 12 7.04 -34.00 -15.89
CA THR A 12 5.92 -34.06 -14.95
C THR A 12 5.51 -32.67 -14.46
N ARG A 13 4.25 -32.31 -14.69
CA ARG A 13 3.70 -31.03 -14.20
C ARG A 13 3.72 -31.01 -12.68
N PRO A 14 4.25 -29.93 -12.05
CA PRO A 14 4.13 -29.76 -10.60
C PRO A 14 2.67 -29.63 -10.14
N VAL A 15 2.27 -30.45 -9.15
CA VAL A 15 0.89 -30.52 -8.64
C VAL A 15 0.78 -30.18 -7.14
N SER A 16 1.91 -29.94 -6.47
CA SER A 16 1.95 -29.55 -5.07
C SER A 16 3.07 -28.53 -4.84
N ARG A 17 2.97 -27.79 -3.72
CA ARG A 17 3.99 -26.78 -3.33
C ARG A 17 5.39 -27.39 -3.24
N ARG A 18 5.52 -28.55 -2.57
CA ARG A 18 6.81 -29.27 -2.47
C ARG A 18 7.33 -29.73 -3.83
N HIS A 19 6.47 -30.25 -4.69
CA HIS A 19 6.85 -30.66 -6.04
C HIS A 19 7.30 -29.45 -6.87
N LEU A 20 6.55 -28.33 -6.81
CA LEU A 20 6.90 -27.10 -7.51
C LEU A 20 8.25 -26.53 -7.03
N TRP A 21 8.49 -26.49 -5.71
CA TRP A 21 9.75 -26.01 -5.15
C TRP A 21 10.93 -26.84 -5.64
N LEU A 22 10.82 -28.18 -5.55
CA LEU A 22 11.85 -29.11 -6.02
C LEU A 22 12.05 -29.01 -7.53
N TRP A 23 10.98 -28.83 -8.30
CA TRP A 23 11.05 -28.68 -9.75
C TRP A 23 11.84 -27.42 -10.14
N VAL A 24 11.51 -26.29 -9.54
CA VAL A 24 12.21 -25.02 -9.81
C VAL A 24 13.68 -25.14 -9.39
N GLU A 25 13.98 -25.56 -8.16
CA GLU A 25 15.35 -25.70 -7.69
C GLU A 25 16.16 -26.65 -8.58
N ARG A 26 15.59 -27.80 -8.95
CA ARG A 26 16.25 -28.81 -9.76
C ARG A 26 16.52 -28.37 -11.19
N PHE A 27 15.55 -27.72 -11.82
CA PHE A 27 15.59 -27.42 -13.25
C PHE A 27 16.00 -25.99 -13.59
N THR A 28 15.93 -25.06 -12.64
CA THR A 28 16.40 -23.69 -12.82
C THR A 28 17.63 -23.36 -11.96
N GLY A 29 17.99 -24.20 -11.00
CA GLY A 29 19.07 -23.93 -10.03
C GLY A 29 18.72 -22.85 -9.00
N ILE A 30 17.49 -22.32 -9.01
CA ILE A 30 17.10 -21.17 -8.22
C ILE A 30 16.35 -21.61 -6.97
N LYS A 31 16.76 -21.05 -5.84
CA LYS A 31 16.10 -21.22 -4.55
C LYS A 31 15.22 -20.02 -4.27
N ILE A 32 13.91 -20.18 -4.43
CA ILE A 32 12.95 -19.13 -4.10
C ILE A 32 12.75 -19.11 -2.58
N PRO A 33 12.87 -17.94 -1.91
CA PRO A 33 12.67 -17.84 -0.48
C PRO A 33 11.27 -18.28 -0.05
N THR A 34 11.21 -19.18 0.96
CA THR A 34 9.98 -19.83 1.44
C THR A 34 9.47 -19.25 2.75
N ARG A 35 10.11 -18.22 3.29
CA ARG A 35 9.77 -17.60 4.59
C ARG A 35 9.44 -16.14 4.42
N SER A 36 8.35 -15.71 5.05
CA SER A 36 8.09 -14.31 5.29
C SER A 36 9.02 -13.79 6.39
N VAL A 37 9.53 -12.59 6.23
CA VAL A 37 10.44 -11.92 7.17
C VAL A 37 9.72 -10.77 7.86
N CYS A 38 8.94 -10.00 7.12
CA CYS A 38 8.20 -8.85 7.61
C CYS A 38 6.75 -9.21 7.94
N ARG A 39 6.20 -8.57 8.97
CA ARG A 39 4.79 -8.77 9.33
C ARG A 39 3.87 -8.34 8.20
N GLY A 40 2.93 -9.19 7.83
CA GLY A 40 1.95 -8.92 6.76
C GLY A 40 2.49 -9.12 5.35
N HIS A 41 3.75 -9.53 5.18
CA HIS A 41 4.31 -9.88 3.88
C HIS A 41 4.15 -11.37 3.56
N ALA A 42 4.08 -11.69 2.28
CA ALA A 42 4.11 -13.04 1.78
C ALA A 42 5.56 -13.49 1.52
N ALA A 43 5.86 -14.77 1.65
CA ALA A 43 7.12 -15.30 1.14
C ALA A 43 7.09 -15.32 -0.41
N PRO A 44 8.19 -15.01 -1.11
CA PRO A 44 8.22 -15.05 -2.58
C PRO A 44 7.77 -16.39 -3.17
N PHE A 45 8.04 -17.50 -2.51
CA PHE A 45 7.57 -18.81 -2.94
C PHE A 45 6.05 -18.98 -2.78
N ASP A 46 5.43 -18.36 -1.77
CA ASP A 46 3.99 -18.52 -1.50
C ASP A 46 3.13 -17.89 -2.61
N LEU A 47 3.46 -16.66 -3.00
CA LEU A 47 2.78 -15.98 -4.10
C LEU A 47 3.00 -16.69 -5.45
N PHE A 48 4.22 -17.15 -5.70
CA PHE A 48 4.56 -17.91 -6.89
C PHE A 48 3.80 -19.25 -6.94
N ALA A 49 3.80 -20.01 -5.85
CA ALA A 49 3.11 -21.29 -5.77
C ALA A 49 1.59 -21.14 -5.96
N ARG A 50 0.98 -20.09 -5.37
CA ARG A 50 -0.42 -19.75 -5.59
C ARG A 50 -0.70 -19.51 -7.06
N GLN A 51 0.11 -18.70 -7.72
CA GLN A 51 -0.06 -18.38 -9.14
C GLN A 51 0.03 -19.62 -10.03
N VAL A 52 1.04 -20.48 -9.82
CA VAL A 52 1.27 -21.67 -10.66
C VAL A 52 0.21 -22.76 -10.42
N LEU A 53 -0.13 -23.01 -9.16
CA LEU A 53 -0.98 -24.15 -8.79
C LEU A 53 -2.48 -23.83 -8.82
N GLU A 54 -2.85 -22.62 -8.36
CA GLU A 54 -4.26 -22.23 -8.21
C GLU A 54 -4.76 -21.38 -9.39
N ARG A 55 -3.86 -20.60 -10.04
CA ARG A 55 -4.19 -19.73 -11.17
C ARG A 55 -5.38 -18.80 -10.87
N PRO A 56 -5.27 -17.90 -9.87
CA PRO A 56 -6.35 -17.00 -9.53
C PRO A 56 -6.77 -16.17 -10.76
N PRO A 57 -8.07 -15.84 -10.90
CA PRO A 57 -8.57 -15.03 -12.03
C PRO A 57 -7.85 -13.67 -12.13
N LEU A 58 -7.50 -13.10 -10.99
CA LEU A 58 -6.75 -11.85 -10.88
C LEU A 58 -5.86 -11.92 -9.64
N ALA A 59 -4.59 -11.52 -9.76
CA ALA A 59 -3.64 -11.42 -8.65
C ALA A 59 -2.70 -10.23 -8.85
N LEU A 60 -2.25 -9.64 -7.75
CA LEU A 60 -1.25 -8.57 -7.74
C LEU A 60 -0.05 -8.98 -6.88
N TRP A 61 1.14 -8.94 -7.45
CA TRP A 61 2.40 -9.05 -6.73
C TRP A 61 3.02 -7.66 -6.55
N HIS A 62 2.95 -7.14 -5.36
CA HIS A 62 3.61 -5.93 -4.94
C HIS A 62 4.98 -6.28 -4.35
N GLY A 63 6.04 -6.01 -5.08
CA GLY A 63 7.39 -6.39 -4.68
C GLY A 63 8.45 -5.38 -5.07
N PRO A 64 9.66 -5.44 -4.44
CA PRO A 64 10.70 -4.43 -4.61
C PRO A 64 11.44 -4.59 -5.93
N ARG A 65 12.20 -3.56 -6.31
CA ARG A 65 13.12 -3.63 -7.47
C ARG A 65 14.17 -4.71 -7.29
N GLY A 66 14.45 -5.46 -8.36
CA GLY A 66 15.49 -6.47 -8.38
C GLY A 66 15.19 -7.73 -7.55
N SER A 67 13.95 -7.89 -7.06
CA SER A 67 13.54 -9.04 -6.23
C SER A 67 13.18 -10.30 -7.01
N GLY A 68 13.19 -10.24 -8.35
CA GLY A 68 12.84 -11.37 -9.19
C GLY A 68 11.36 -11.51 -9.57
N LYS A 69 10.52 -10.48 -9.40
CA LYS A 69 9.10 -10.51 -9.83
C LYS A 69 8.94 -10.97 -11.28
N SER A 70 9.57 -10.25 -12.20
CA SER A 70 9.51 -10.55 -13.65
C SER A 70 10.08 -11.93 -13.96
N PHE A 71 11.13 -12.35 -13.23
CA PHE A 71 11.71 -13.68 -13.35
C PHE A 71 10.75 -14.79 -12.91
N LEU A 72 10.07 -14.64 -11.75
CA LEU A 72 9.06 -15.60 -11.29
C LEU A 72 7.85 -15.63 -12.22
N SER A 73 7.45 -14.48 -12.77
CA SER A 73 6.41 -14.39 -13.79
C SER A 73 6.81 -15.10 -15.09
N ALA A 74 8.10 -15.05 -15.47
CA ALA A 74 8.64 -15.78 -16.61
C ALA A 74 8.58 -17.30 -16.40
N ILE A 75 8.95 -17.80 -15.21
CA ILE A 75 8.86 -19.23 -14.88
C ILE A 75 7.38 -19.69 -14.87
N ASP A 76 6.47 -18.93 -14.28
CA ASP A 76 5.03 -19.24 -14.32
C ASP A 76 4.52 -19.32 -15.77
N THR A 77 4.91 -18.34 -16.59
CA THR A 77 4.54 -18.30 -18.02
C THR A 77 5.06 -19.53 -18.76
N HIS A 78 6.31 -19.93 -18.51
CA HIS A 78 6.89 -21.14 -19.10
C HIS A 78 6.14 -22.41 -18.64
N LEU A 79 5.93 -22.58 -17.35
CA LEU A 79 5.23 -23.75 -16.80
C LEU A 79 3.81 -23.89 -17.37
N ALA A 80 3.07 -22.78 -17.45
CA ALA A 80 1.73 -22.78 -18.05
C ALA A 80 1.78 -23.16 -19.53
N SER A 81 2.69 -22.56 -20.30
CA SER A 81 2.82 -22.83 -21.74
C SER A 81 3.31 -24.24 -22.05
N ARG A 82 4.17 -24.79 -21.19
CA ARG A 82 4.70 -26.13 -21.35
C ARG A 82 3.67 -27.22 -21.06
N PHE A 83 2.95 -27.08 -19.94
CA PHE A 83 2.12 -28.17 -19.41
C PHE A 83 0.62 -28.04 -19.73
N ILE A 84 0.17 -26.90 -20.24
CA ILE A 84 -1.22 -26.71 -20.65
C ILE A 84 -1.23 -26.57 -22.19
N PRO A 85 -1.71 -27.60 -22.94
CA PRO A 85 -1.70 -27.53 -24.40
C PRO A 85 -2.55 -26.36 -24.93
N ARG A 86 -2.05 -25.72 -25.98
CA ARG A 86 -2.71 -24.56 -26.64
C ARG A 86 -2.96 -23.38 -25.71
N HIS A 87 -2.17 -23.24 -24.68
CA HIS A 87 -2.23 -22.10 -23.75
C HIS A 87 -1.64 -20.85 -24.43
N ALA A 88 -2.42 -19.77 -24.44
CA ALA A 88 -1.95 -18.49 -24.97
C ALA A 88 -1.72 -17.49 -23.83
N THR A 89 -0.54 -16.86 -23.81
CA THR A 89 -0.19 -15.80 -22.86
C THR A 89 0.12 -14.51 -23.61
N ARG A 90 -0.36 -13.39 -23.12
CA ARG A 90 0.08 -12.04 -23.52
C ARG A 90 0.81 -11.38 -22.37
N ILE A 91 1.89 -10.66 -22.70
CA ILE A 91 2.73 -9.93 -21.76
C ILE A 91 2.70 -8.47 -22.16
N LEU A 92 2.32 -7.59 -21.22
CA LEU A 92 2.26 -6.14 -21.39
C LEU A 92 3.01 -5.48 -20.23
N GLY A 93 3.93 -4.57 -20.51
CA GLY A 93 4.56 -3.67 -19.54
C GLY A 93 4.22 -2.22 -19.87
N GLY A 94 4.60 -1.28 -19.02
CA GLY A 94 4.43 0.15 -19.25
C GLY A 94 5.15 0.66 -20.51
N SER A 95 6.15 -0.10 -20.98
CA SER A 95 6.82 0.09 -22.27
C SER A 95 7.12 -1.25 -22.93
N LEU A 96 7.43 -1.25 -24.23
CA LEU A 96 7.85 -2.47 -24.93
C LEU A 96 9.10 -3.08 -24.29
N ALA A 97 10.06 -2.24 -23.86
CA ALA A 97 11.27 -2.70 -23.20
C ALA A 97 10.98 -3.43 -21.86
N GLN A 98 9.96 -3.01 -21.12
CA GLN A 98 9.51 -3.71 -19.90
C GLN A 98 8.82 -5.03 -20.22
N SER A 99 8.00 -5.07 -21.27
CA SER A 99 7.40 -6.33 -21.77
C SER A 99 8.48 -7.34 -22.20
N GLU A 100 9.58 -6.86 -22.79
CA GLU A 100 10.74 -7.66 -23.18
C GLU A 100 11.44 -8.30 -21.97
N GLN A 101 11.40 -7.71 -20.76
CA GLN A 101 12.10 -8.24 -19.59
C GLN A 101 11.61 -9.63 -19.17
N ILE A 102 10.29 -9.85 -19.11
CA ILE A 102 9.74 -11.19 -18.81
C ILE A 102 10.13 -12.18 -19.91
N HIS A 103 10.04 -11.76 -21.14
CA HIS A 103 10.38 -12.58 -22.30
C HIS A 103 11.88 -12.95 -22.32
N GLN A 104 12.75 -11.99 -22.02
CA GLN A 104 14.19 -12.22 -21.92
C GLN A 104 14.54 -13.11 -20.72
N ALA A 105 13.94 -12.87 -19.55
CA ALA A 105 14.11 -13.72 -18.38
C ALA A 105 13.68 -15.17 -18.65
N MET A 106 12.61 -15.35 -19.44
CA MET A 106 12.14 -16.68 -19.88
C MET A 106 13.17 -17.35 -20.80
N ARG A 107 13.77 -16.58 -21.69
CA ARG A 107 14.83 -17.06 -22.60
C ARG A 107 16.07 -17.53 -21.82
N GLU A 108 16.59 -16.67 -20.96
CA GLU A 108 17.82 -16.94 -20.19
C GLU A 108 17.64 -18.08 -19.18
N ALA A 109 16.58 -18.01 -18.39
CA ALA A 109 16.40 -18.95 -17.28
C ALA A 109 15.98 -20.35 -17.72
N VAL A 110 15.18 -20.45 -18.79
CA VAL A 110 14.50 -21.69 -19.14
C VAL A 110 14.97 -22.28 -20.45
N LEU A 111 15.36 -21.46 -21.43
CA LEU A 111 15.63 -21.91 -22.78
C LEU A 111 17.14 -21.97 -23.09
N GLU A 112 17.95 -21.03 -22.61
CA GLU A 112 19.38 -20.96 -22.90
C GLU A 112 20.25 -21.69 -21.87
N GLY A 113 19.66 -22.17 -20.76
CA GLY A 113 20.36 -23.08 -19.86
C GLY A 113 21.48 -22.44 -19.06
N THR A 114 21.26 -21.25 -18.51
CA THR A 114 22.12 -20.70 -17.44
C THR A 114 22.12 -21.57 -16.18
N CYS A 115 21.31 -22.63 -16.16
CA CYS A 115 21.19 -23.59 -15.09
C CYS A 115 21.93 -24.89 -15.35
N ALA A 116 22.51 -25.48 -14.30
CA ALA A 116 23.35 -26.66 -14.33
C ALA A 116 22.71 -27.94 -14.94
N LEU A 117 21.42 -27.94 -15.26
CA LEU A 117 20.66 -29.11 -15.72
C LEU A 117 20.20 -29.06 -17.18
N GLY A 118 20.72 -28.12 -17.94
CA GLY A 118 20.36 -27.96 -19.35
C GLY A 118 19.07 -27.21 -19.55
N ASN A 119 18.86 -26.76 -20.76
CA ASN A 119 17.70 -25.96 -21.16
C ASN A 119 16.47 -26.84 -21.43
N ASP A 120 15.31 -26.24 -21.41
CA ASP A 120 14.05 -26.84 -21.85
C ASP A 120 13.70 -26.43 -23.30
N ALA A 121 14.72 -26.10 -24.10
CA ALA A 121 14.59 -25.70 -25.50
C ALA A 121 13.84 -26.74 -26.35
N GLY A 122 13.93 -28.03 -26.01
CA GLY A 122 13.18 -29.09 -26.65
C GLY A 122 11.65 -28.97 -26.54
N SER A 123 11.11 -28.13 -25.63
CA SER A 123 9.69 -27.85 -25.57
C SER A 123 9.25 -26.73 -26.52
N VAL A 124 10.20 -25.93 -27.03
CA VAL A 124 9.93 -24.73 -27.84
C VAL A 124 10.19 -25.05 -29.32
N ARG A 125 9.20 -24.78 -30.15
CA ARG A 125 9.29 -24.92 -31.61
C ARG A 125 9.96 -23.70 -32.26
N LYS A 126 9.66 -22.49 -31.77
CA LYS A 126 10.19 -21.26 -32.32
C LYS A 126 10.25 -20.18 -31.22
N PHE A 127 11.38 -19.49 -31.19
CA PHE A 127 11.58 -18.32 -30.33
C PHE A 127 12.00 -17.13 -31.21
N THR A 128 11.21 -16.05 -31.15
CA THR A 128 11.51 -14.78 -31.84
C THR A 128 11.68 -13.66 -30.82
N LYS A 129 11.91 -12.44 -31.27
CA LYS A 129 11.99 -11.26 -30.41
C LYS A 129 10.69 -11.04 -29.62
N ASN A 130 9.52 -11.29 -30.23
CA ASN A 130 8.23 -10.94 -29.65
C ASN A 130 7.37 -12.16 -29.31
N ASP A 131 7.70 -13.34 -29.83
CA ASP A 131 6.83 -14.52 -29.71
C ASP A 131 7.63 -15.78 -29.38
N VAL A 132 6.99 -16.64 -28.57
CA VAL A 132 7.43 -18.02 -28.36
C VAL A 132 6.30 -18.97 -28.76
N LEU A 133 6.64 -19.97 -29.57
CA LEU A 133 5.73 -21.03 -29.97
C LEU A 133 6.22 -22.37 -29.43
N TYR A 134 5.39 -23.06 -28.68
CA TYR A 134 5.67 -24.38 -28.11
C TYR A 134 5.19 -25.50 -29.04
N HIS A 135 5.81 -26.69 -28.93
CA HIS A 135 5.39 -27.86 -29.71
C HIS A 135 3.96 -28.32 -29.41
N ASN A 136 3.44 -28.08 -28.20
CA ASN A 136 2.05 -28.39 -27.80
C ASN A 136 1.02 -27.37 -28.30
N GLY A 137 1.43 -26.40 -29.13
CA GLY A 137 0.59 -25.34 -29.69
C GLY A 137 0.37 -24.13 -28.77
N SER A 138 1.05 -24.08 -27.63
CA SER A 138 1.00 -22.90 -26.75
C SER A 138 1.80 -21.74 -27.33
N THR A 139 1.37 -20.51 -27.02
CA THR A 139 2.02 -19.28 -27.51
C THR A 139 2.21 -18.27 -26.38
N VAL A 140 3.31 -17.56 -26.43
CA VAL A 140 3.57 -16.38 -25.59
C VAL A 140 3.91 -15.23 -26.52
N SER A 141 3.27 -14.07 -26.36
CA SER A 141 3.56 -12.88 -27.17
C SER A 141 3.63 -11.64 -26.28
N ILE A 142 4.62 -10.77 -26.56
CA ILE A 142 4.70 -9.46 -25.92
C ILE A 142 3.85 -8.45 -26.71
N LEU A 143 3.27 -7.50 -25.99
CA LEU A 143 2.46 -6.43 -26.54
C LEU A 143 3.15 -5.08 -26.30
N ALA A 144 2.98 -4.17 -27.24
CA ALA A 144 3.29 -2.76 -27.00
C ALA A 144 2.19 -2.14 -26.13
N ALA A 145 2.54 -1.20 -25.25
CA ALA A 145 1.56 -0.44 -24.47
C ALA A 145 0.86 0.62 -25.36
N SER A 146 -0.10 0.16 -26.15
CA SER A 146 -0.91 1.03 -27.02
C SER A 146 -2.35 0.55 -27.08
N ALA A 147 -3.29 1.47 -27.22
CA ALA A 147 -4.72 1.17 -27.31
C ALA A 147 -5.08 0.19 -28.44
N THR A 148 -4.30 0.15 -29.53
CA THR A 148 -4.53 -0.76 -30.66
C THR A 148 -4.08 -2.19 -30.32
N SER A 149 -2.92 -2.37 -29.68
CA SER A 149 -2.36 -3.69 -29.39
C SER A 149 -3.13 -4.43 -28.27
N VAL A 150 -3.74 -3.70 -27.34
CA VAL A 150 -4.53 -4.29 -26.24
C VAL A 150 -5.97 -4.65 -26.62
N ARG A 151 -6.42 -4.35 -27.83
CA ARG A 151 -7.70 -4.80 -28.40
C ARG A 151 -7.56 -6.05 -29.27
N GLY A 152 -6.51 -6.81 -29.06
CA GLY A 152 -6.20 -8.04 -29.80
C GLY A 152 -7.07 -9.24 -29.41
N PRO A 153 -6.73 -10.45 -29.91
CA PRO A 153 -7.51 -11.65 -29.63
C PRO A 153 -7.48 -12.02 -28.15
N HIS A 154 -8.60 -12.57 -27.68
CA HIS A 154 -8.73 -13.06 -26.31
C HIS A 154 -7.74 -14.18 -26.00
N VAL A 155 -7.28 -14.22 -24.75
CA VAL A 155 -6.29 -15.19 -24.24
C VAL A 155 -6.65 -15.66 -22.83
N PRO A 156 -6.29 -16.90 -22.44
CA PRO A 156 -6.52 -17.38 -21.07
C PRO A 156 -5.50 -16.86 -20.07
N SER A 157 -4.39 -16.22 -20.50
CA SER A 157 -3.37 -15.72 -19.58
C SER A 157 -2.87 -14.32 -20.01
N LEU A 158 -2.88 -13.41 -19.06
CA LEU A 158 -2.35 -12.06 -19.22
C LEU A 158 -1.34 -11.76 -18.10
N LYS A 159 -0.18 -11.23 -18.49
CA LYS A 159 0.84 -10.74 -17.56
C LYS A 159 0.98 -9.24 -17.77
N LEU A 160 0.73 -8.47 -16.70
CA LEU A 160 0.92 -7.02 -16.68
C LEU A 160 2.10 -6.72 -15.77
N ASP A 161 3.23 -6.32 -16.34
CA ASP A 161 4.45 -5.98 -15.59
C ASP A 161 4.58 -4.47 -15.42
N GLU A 162 5.04 -4.05 -14.24
CA GLU A 162 5.14 -2.66 -13.83
C GLU A 162 3.82 -1.88 -14.06
N VAL A 163 2.71 -2.42 -13.49
CA VAL A 163 1.36 -1.87 -13.70
C VAL A 163 1.20 -0.41 -13.25
N ASP A 164 2.05 0.08 -12.36
CA ASP A 164 2.06 1.48 -11.95
C ASP A 164 2.52 2.42 -13.08
N GLU A 165 3.18 1.89 -14.11
CA GLU A 165 3.64 2.60 -15.31
C GLU A 165 2.64 2.50 -16.48
N ILE A 166 1.63 1.61 -16.40
CA ILE A 166 0.61 1.43 -17.44
C ILE A 166 -0.54 2.41 -17.20
N GLU A 167 -0.93 3.15 -18.23
CA GLU A 167 -2.11 4.02 -18.17
C GLU A 167 -3.39 3.23 -17.92
N ASP A 168 -4.33 3.80 -17.16
CA ASP A 168 -5.52 3.11 -16.67
C ASP A 168 -6.41 2.56 -17.80
N ASP A 169 -6.66 3.32 -18.84
CA ASP A 169 -7.45 2.91 -19.99
C ASP A 169 -6.79 1.78 -20.81
N ILE A 170 -5.46 1.78 -20.92
CA ILE A 170 -4.69 0.71 -21.55
C ILE A 170 -4.75 -0.56 -20.68
N ARG A 171 -4.58 -0.41 -19.37
CA ARG A 171 -4.65 -1.53 -18.42
C ARG A 171 -6.03 -2.19 -18.42
N GLU A 172 -7.11 -1.40 -18.34
CA GLU A 172 -8.48 -1.90 -18.34
C GLU A 172 -8.82 -2.58 -19.67
N SER A 173 -8.43 -1.99 -20.80
CA SER A 173 -8.60 -2.59 -22.12
C SER A 173 -7.83 -3.92 -22.23
N ALA A 174 -6.60 -3.98 -21.72
CA ALA A 174 -5.81 -5.22 -21.70
C ALA A 174 -6.46 -6.30 -20.82
N MET A 175 -6.96 -5.94 -19.65
CA MET A 175 -7.67 -6.88 -18.77
C MET A 175 -8.90 -7.51 -19.46
N GLY A 176 -9.58 -6.77 -20.34
CA GLY A 176 -10.68 -7.27 -21.16
C GLY A 176 -10.30 -8.36 -22.16
N MET A 177 -9.00 -8.54 -22.46
CA MET A 177 -8.54 -9.65 -23.33
C MET A 177 -8.57 -11.01 -22.62
N ALA A 178 -8.50 -11.02 -21.28
CA ALA A 178 -8.40 -12.26 -20.52
C ALA A 178 -9.78 -12.93 -20.39
N MET A 179 -9.93 -14.12 -20.97
CA MET A 179 -11.16 -14.90 -20.86
C MET A 179 -10.87 -16.39 -20.88
N GLU A 180 -11.83 -17.20 -20.42
CA GLU A 180 -11.76 -18.64 -20.52
C GLU A 180 -11.82 -19.07 -21.98
N ILE A 181 -10.85 -19.89 -22.42
CA ILE A 181 -10.79 -20.42 -23.78
C ILE A 181 -10.52 -21.92 -23.73
N ARG A 182 -11.39 -22.71 -24.37
CA ARG A 182 -11.25 -24.17 -24.49
C ARG A 182 -11.10 -24.87 -23.13
N GLY A 183 -11.82 -24.40 -22.10
CA GLY A 183 -11.73 -24.94 -20.75
C GLY A 183 -10.48 -24.52 -19.96
N ILE A 184 -9.65 -23.66 -20.53
CA ILE A 184 -8.51 -23.06 -19.82
C ILE A 184 -9.03 -21.77 -19.15
N LYS A 185 -9.12 -21.79 -17.81
CA LYS A 185 -9.57 -20.65 -17.01
C LYS A 185 -8.68 -19.43 -17.24
N SER A 186 -9.29 -18.25 -17.25
CA SER A 186 -8.54 -17.00 -17.35
C SER A 186 -7.74 -16.72 -16.07
N SER A 187 -6.56 -16.13 -16.24
CA SER A 187 -5.72 -15.69 -15.12
C SER A 187 -4.94 -14.45 -15.53
N ILE A 188 -5.08 -13.39 -14.75
CA ILE A 188 -4.36 -12.13 -14.90
C ILE A 188 -3.40 -12.01 -13.72
N LEU A 189 -2.12 -11.90 -14.01
CA LEU A 189 -1.11 -11.57 -13.02
C LEU A 189 -0.60 -10.17 -13.27
N MET A 190 -0.74 -9.31 -12.29
CA MET A 190 -0.17 -7.97 -12.23
C MET A 190 1.06 -7.99 -11.33
N THR A 191 2.14 -7.33 -11.77
CA THR A 191 3.35 -7.16 -10.95
C THR A 191 3.77 -5.69 -10.98
N SER A 192 4.17 -5.14 -9.86
CA SER A 192 4.76 -3.79 -9.82
C SER A 192 5.52 -3.50 -8.54
N THR A 193 6.36 -2.49 -8.62
CA THR A 193 6.78 -1.66 -7.50
C THR A 193 5.80 -0.48 -7.39
N TRP A 194 5.63 0.12 -6.22
CA TRP A 194 4.74 1.25 -6.02
C TRP A 194 5.51 2.56 -6.15
N HIS A 195 5.33 3.28 -7.25
CA HIS A 195 6.08 4.51 -7.54
C HIS A 195 5.29 5.79 -7.31
N ARG A 196 3.98 5.76 -7.57
CA ARG A 196 3.11 6.95 -7.52
C ARG A 196 2.18 6.88 -6.32
N THR A 197 2.15 7.94 -5.52
CA THR A 197 1.31 8.03 -4.32
C THR A 197 -0.16 7.71 -4.63
N ASN A 198 -0.68 8.24 -5.76
CA ASN A 198 -2.05 8.10 -6.22
C ASN A 198 -2.11 7.48 -7.64
N GLY A 199 -1.17 6.61 -7.97
CA GLY A 199 -1.13 5.91 -9.26
C GLY A 199 -2.01 4.65 -9.29
N PRO A 200 -1.97 3.91 -10.40
CA PRO A 200 -2.69 2.65 -10.57
C PRO A 200 -2.48 1.65 -9.43
N MET A 201 -1.26 1.56 -8.89
CA MET A 201 -0.96 0.68 -7.77
C MET A 201 -1.73 1.03 -6.49
N ALA A 202 -1.95 2.31 -6.19
CA ALA A 202 -2.73 2.71 -5.03
C ALA A 202 -4.16 2.14 -5.10
N SER A 203 -4.85 2.36 -6.22
CA SER A 203 -6.20 1.83 -6.48
C SER A 203 -6.25 0.30 -6.44
N LEU A 204 -5.26 -0.38 -7.04
CA LEU A 204 -5.20 -1.84 -7.07
C LEU A 204 -4.99 -2.43 -5.67
N ILE A 205 -4.09 -1.86 -4.86
CA ILE A 205 -3.85 -2.30 -3.48
C ILE A 205 -5.10 -2.10 -2.63
N ASP A 206 -5.79 -0.97 -2.75
CA ASP A 206 -7.02 -0.69 -1.99
C ASP A 206 -8.17 -1.64 -2.37
N ARG A 207 -8.32 -1.94 -3.66
CA ARG A 207 -9.26 -2.96 -4.13
C ARG A 207 -8.92 -4.36 -3.59
N GLY A 208 -7.65 -4.73 -3.58
CA GLY A 208 -7.19 -5.98 -3.01
C GLY A 208 -7.42 -6.07 -1.51
N ARG A 209 -7.15 -5.00 -0.76
CA ARG A 209 -7.44 -4.90 0.69
C ARG A 209 -8.93 -5.02 1.00
N SER A 210 -9.81 -4.63 0.08
CA SER A 210 -11.25 -4.86 0.20
C SER A 210 -11.70 -6.28 -0.15
N GLY A 211 -10.77 -7.18 -0.49
CA GLY A 211 -11.05 -8.58 -0.78
C GLY A 211 -11.44 -8.88 -2.24
N ALA A 212 -11.30 -7.92 -3.17
CA ALA A 212 -11.67 -8.12 -4.57
C ALA A 212 -10.76 -9.17 -5.27
N PHE A 213 -9.50 -9.25 -4.89
CA PHE A 213 -8.52 -10.23 -5.39
C PHE A 213 -7.30 -10.29 -4.45
N PRO A 214 -6.48 -11.36 -4.50
CA PRO A 214 -5.29 -11.47 -3.67
C PRO A 214 -4.24 -10.42 -4.07
N VAL A 215 -3.73 -9.71 -3.05
CA VAL A 215 -2.57 -8.83 -3.13
C VAL A 215 -1.48 -9.41 -2.24
N ASP A 216 -0.41 -9.88 -2.85
CA ASP A 216 0.75 -10.41 -2.14
C ASP A 216 1.88 -9.38 -2.13
N THR A 217 2.17 -8.84 -0.94
CA THR A 217 3.28 -7.90 -0.75
C THR A 217 4.48 -8.61 -0.16
N PHE A 218 5.66 -8.32 -0.69
CA PHE A 218 6.95 -8.70 -0.10
C PHE A 218 7.97 -7.59 -0.35
N CYS A 219 8.87 -7.34 0.59
CA CYS A 219 9.91 -6.33 0.43
C CYS A 219 11.30 -6.97 0.20
N VAL A 220 12.32 -6.13 0.13
CA VAL A 220 13.67 -6.63 -0.10
C VAL A 220 14.15 -7.60 0.99
N PHE A 221 13.66 -7.49 2.23
CA PHE A 221 14.05 -8.42 3.30
C PHE A 221 13.59 -9.87 3.06
N GLU A 222 12.49 -10.10 2.34
CA GLU A 222 12.07 -11.45 1.94
C GLU A 222 12.99 -12.02 0.84
N ALA A 223 13.64 -11.17 0.04
CA ALA A 223 14.55 -11.56 -1.02
C ALA A 223 16.03 -11.44 -0.63
N LEU A 224 16.36 -10.83 0.51
CA LEU A 224 17.72 -10.54 0.95
C LEU A 224 18.47 -11.82 1.36
N GLU A 225 19.75 -11.87 1.07
CA GLU A 225 20.64 -12.88 1.65
C GLU A 225 20.73 -12.73 3.17
N ARG A 226 21.07 -13.79 3.85
CA ARG A 226 21.21 -13.77 5.31
C ARG A 226 22.43 -12.94 5.71
N CYS A 227 22.24 -11.97 6.62
CA CYS A 227 23.34 -11.19 7.16
C CYS A 227 24.33 -12.10 7.92
N PRO A 228 25.60 -12.19 7.49
CA PRO A 228 26.57 -13.02 8.14
C PRO A 228 26.99 -12.44 9.50
N GLU A 229 27.58 -13.28 10.34
CA GLU A 229 27.98 -12.90 11.70
C GLU A 229 29.17 -11.93 11.68
N GLU A 230 30.06 -12.13 10.74
CA GLU A 230 31.26 -11.30 10.53
C GLU A 230 30.90 -9.82 10.28
N ARG A 231 29.73 -9.59 9.68
CA ARG A 231 29.21 -8.22 9.43
C ARG A 231 28.54 -7.64 10.68
N SER A 232 27.65 -8.41 11.30
CA SER A 232 26.81 -7.93 12.41
C SER A 232 27.50 -7.88 13.76
N GLY A 233 28.55 -8.69 13.92
CA GLY A 233 29.09 -9.14 15.20
C GLY A 233 28.21 -10.18 15.87
N PRO A 234 28.77 -11.03 16.76
CA PRO A 234 28.05 -12.12 17.42
C PRO A 234 26.91 -11.62 18.33
N LYS A 235 27.03 -10.42 18.88
CA LYS A 235 26.00 -9.77 19.73
C LYS A 235 25.29 -8.62 19.01
N LEU A 236 25.43 -8.53 17.69
CA LEU A 236 24.87 -7.45 16.84
C LEU A 236 25.47 -6.05 17.13
N GLU A 237 26.67 -5.99 17.71
CA GLU A 237 27.34 -4.76 18.11
C GLU A 237 27.69 -3.85 16.94
N ASN A 238 27.84 -4.39 15.73
CA ASN A 238 28.12 -3.62 14.53
C ASN A 238 26.84 -3.08 13.85
N CYS A 239 25.65 -3.56 14.26
CA CYS A 239 24.38 -3.19 13.64
C CYS A 239 24.04 -1.68 13.77
N PRO A 240 24.31 -0.98 14.89
CA PRO A 240 23.97 0.44 15.01
C PRO A 240 24.61 1.33 13.94
N SER A 241 25.77 0.96 13.41
CA SER A 241 26.47 1.69 12.34
C SER A 241 25.99 1.30 10.93
N CYS A 242 25.13 0.29 10.79
CA CYS A 242 24.64 -0.19 9.50
C CYS A 242 23.62 0.78 8.90
N PRO A 243 23.75 1.23 7.63
CA PRO A 243 22.83 2.16 6.99
C PRO A 243 21.36 1.71 6.94
N ILE A 244 21.11 0.39 6.99
CA ILE A 244 19.75 -0.17 6.99
C ILE A 244 19.26 -0.57 8.40
N HIS A 245 19.97 -0.13 9.46
CA HIS A 245 19.68 -0.54 10.83
C HIS A 245 18.24 -0.27 11.25
N SER A 246 17.73 0.96 11.04
CA SER A 246 16.38 1.36 11.45
C SER A 246 15.29 0.45 10.87
N TRP A 247 15.37 0.12 9.59
CA TRP A 247 14.39 -0.77 8.94
C TRP A 247 14.62 -2.24 9.28
N CYS A 248 15.89 -2.67 9.41
CA CYS A 248 16.24 -4.05 9.72
C CYS A 248 15.82 -4.45 11.15
N HIS A 249 15.87 -3.53 12.09
CA HIS A 249 15.57 -3.74 13.51
C HIS A 249 14.15 -3.30 13.90
N ALA A 250 13.35 -2.74 13.00
CA ALA A 250 12.06 -2.11 13.30
C ALA A 250 11.09 -3.01 14.08
N ASP A 251 11.07 -4.32 13.81
CA ASP A 251 10.18 -5.30 14.44
C ASP A 251 10.91 -6.30 15.36
N ARG A 252 12.19 -6.05 15.65
CA ARG A 252 13.04 -7.01 16.38
C ARG A 252 12.47 -7.39 17.74
N LEU A 253 11.99 -6.43 18.51
CA LEU A 253 11.48 -6.65 19.87
C LEU A 253 10.13 -7.36 19.87
N ASP A 254 9.35 -7.18 18.84
CA ASP A 254 8.01 -7.77 18.69
C ASP A 254 8.05 -9.16 18.03
N HIS A 255 9.22 -9.56 17.49
CA HIS A 255 9.36 -10.85 16.82
C HIS A 255 9.84 -11.93 17.81
N PRO A 256 9.20 -13.13 17.83
CA PRO A 256 9.55 -14.20 18.79
C PRO A 256 11.02 -14.62 18.81
N SER A 257 11.74 -14.50 17.70
CA SER A 257 13.17 -14.83 17.63
C SER A 257 14.08 -13.76 18.24
N GLY A 258 13.60 -12.53 18.44
CA GLY A 258 14.43 -11.39 18.85
C GLY A 258 15.52 -11.01 17.84
N LEU A 259 15.51 -11.57 16.62
CA LEU A 259 16.52 -11.35 15.59
C LEU A 259 16.10 -10.25 14.60
N PRO A 260 17.05 -9.44 14.11
CA PRO A 260 16.81 -8.50 13.03
C PRO A 260 16.34 -9.18 11.72
N LYS A 261 15.65 -8.46 10.87
CA LYS A 261 15.10 -8.97 9.61
C LYS A 261 16.16 -9.67 8.75
N ALA A 262 17.31 -9.04 8.52
CA ALA A 262 18.39 -9.61 7.71
C ALA A 262 19.00 -10.91 8.30
N LYS A 263 18.83 -11.20 9.60
CA LYS A 263 19.21 -12.50 10.19
C LYS A 263 18.17 -13.58 9.95
N ARG A 264 16.93 -13.19 9.63
CA ARG A 264 15.81 -14.09 9.30
C ARG A 264 15.69 -14.36 7.80
N SER A 265 16.31 -13.50 6.98
CA SER A 265 16.32 -13.57 5.51
C SER A 265 17.11 -14.79 5.01
N ALA A 266 16.76 -15.30 3.82
CA ALA A 266 17.41 -16.43 3.17
C ALA A 266 17.26 -16.35 1.64
N GLY A 267 17.31 -15.14 1.07
CA GLY A 267 17.15 -14.89 -0.36
C GLY A 267 18.47 -14.74 -1.11
N HIS A 268 18.39 -14.10 -2.26
CA HIS A 268 19.48 -13.95 -3.23
C HIS A 268 19.96 -12.50 -3.38
N TYR A 269 19.21 -11.51 -2.85
CA TYR A 269 19.58 -10.11 -2.99
C TYR A 269 20.74 -9.78 -2.06
N SER A 270 21.83 -9.22 -2.62
CA SER A 270 23.03 -8.93 -1.83
C SER A 270 22.82 -7.81 -0.80
N ILE A 271 23.28 -8.03 0.43
CA ILE A 271 23.27 -7.03 1.50
C ILE A 271 24.12 -5.81 1.11
N ASP A 272 25.27 -6.01 0.49
CA ASP A 272 26.14 -4.91 0.06
C ASP A 272 25.45 -4.04 -0.99
N SER A 273 24.78 -4.65 -1.95
CA SER A 273 23.97 -3.92 -2.92
C SER A 273 22.84 -3.12 -2.25
N LEU A 274 22.16 -3.69 -1.27
CA LEU A 274 21.10 -2.99 -0.52
C LEU A 274 21.65 -1.80 0.28
N ILE A 275 22.78 -1.97 0.96
CA ILE A 275 23.45 -0.90 1.70
C ILE A 275 23.90 0.22 0.76
N GLN A 276 24.44 -0.13 -0.42
CA GLN A 276 24.80 0.87 -1.43
C GLN A 276 23.59 1.66 -1.91
N LYS A 277 22.45 1.00 -2.13
CA LYS A 277 21.18 1.67 -2.48
C LYS A 277 20.70 2.59 -1.36
N ALA A 278 20.73 2.12 -0.10
CA ALA A 278 20.35 2.94 1.05
C ALA A 278 21.21 4.20 1.22
N ARG A 279 22.49 4.15 0.83
CA ARG A 279 23.39 5.31 0.84
C ARG A 279 23.16 6.27 -0.33
N GLY A 280 22.79 5.75 -1.49
CA GLY A 280 22.71 6.53 -2.73
C GLY A 280 21.33 7.09 -3.06
N LEU A 281 20.28 6.60 -2.41
CA LEU A 281 18.90 7.01 -2.67
C LEU A 281 18.35 7.86 -1.52
N SER A 282 17.39 8.72 -1.83
CA SER A 282 16.60 9.36 -0.78
C SER A 282 15.78 8.31 -0.01
N THR A 283 15.53 8.57 1.28
CA THR A 283 14.71 7.70 2.13
C THR A 283 13.38 7.35 1.46
N ARG A 284 12.71 8.34 0.88
CA ARG A 284 11.44 8.17 0.17
C ARG A 284 11.51 7.13 -0.96
N VAL A 285 12.53 7.22 -1.82
CA VAL A 285 12.72 6.29 -2.92
C VAL A 285 13.13 4.91 -2.41
N PHE A 286 13.99 4.86 -1.40
CA PHE A 286 14.39 3.58 -0.80
C PHE A 286 13.20 2.85 -0.16
N GLU A 287 12.36 3.57 0.57
CA GLU A 287 11.16 3.02 1.20
C GLU A 287 10.13 2.51 0.20
N SER A 288 9.86 3.24 -0.87
CA SER A 288 8.92 2.78 -1.90
C SER A 288 9.48 1.65 -2.76
N ASP A 289 10.72 1.79 -3.26
CA ASP A 289 11.29 0.87 -4.25
C ASP A 289 11.79 -0.44 -3.64
N TYR A 290 12.22 -0.43 -2.37
CA TYR A 290 12.84 -1.59 -1.72
C TYR A 290 12.04 -2.13 -0.53
N LEU A 291 11.35 -1.27 0.22
CA LEU A 291 10.58 -1.71 1.38
C LEU A 291 9.09 -1.87 1.09
N CYS A 292 8.64 -1.53 -0.12
CA CYS A 292 7.23 -1.62 -0.54
C CYS A 292 6.28 -0.82 0.35
N LEU A 293 6.77 0.30 0.90
CA LEU A 293 5.93 1.23 1.63
C LEU A 293 5.22 2.18 0.64
N ARG A 294 4.08 2.74 1.06
CA ARG A 294 3.37 3.74 0.25
C ARG A 294 4.31 4.90 -0.08
N PRO A 295 4.51 5.25 -1.36
CA PRO A 295 5.32 6.40 -1.72
C PRO A 295 4.69 7.70 -1.20
N LYS A 296 5.52 8.61 -0.70
CA LYS A 296 5.09 9.94 -0.29
C LYS A 296 5.32 10.93 -1.44
N ALA A 297 4.43 11.91 -1.59
CA ALA A 297 4.60 12.96 -2.59
C ALA A 297 5.87 13.78 -2.33
N ALA A 298 6.46 14.33 -3.39
CA ALA A 298 7.57 15.26 -3.23
C ALA A 298 7.07 16.55 -2.53
N GLY A 299 7.78 17.03 -1.51
CA GLY A 299 7.36 18.19 -0.73
C GLY A 299 6.18 17.93 0.21
N VAL A 300 5.90 16.67 0.54
CA VAL A 300 4.85 16.33 1.49
C VAL A 300 5.04 17.10 2.80
N TRP A 301 3.93 17.60 3.36
CA TRP A 301 3.94 18.34 4.62
C TRP A 301 4.29 17.43 5.79
N PHE A 302 3.57 16.30 5.92
CA PHE A 302 3.68 15.38 7.07
C PHE A 302 4.76 14.31 6.85
N THR A 303 6.02 14.73 6.80
CA THR A 303 7.16 13.80 6.59
C THR A 303 7.27 12.73 7.68
N MET A 304 6.80 13.04 8.91
CA MET A 304 6.81 12.14 10.06
C MET A 304 5.69 11.09 10.04
N PHE A 305 4.67 11.23 9.19
CA PHE A 305 3.61 10.22 9.09
C PHE A 305 4.16 8.91 8.53
N ASP A 306 3.90 7.81 9.23
CA ASP A 306 4.33 6.45 8.89
C ASP A 306 3.16 5.50 9.18
N GLU A 307 2.65 4.83 8.16
CA GLU A 307 1.52 3.91 8.29
C GLU A 307 1.78 2.81 9.34
N ALA A 308 3.01 2.29 9.41
CA ALA A 308 3.36 1.23 10.38
C ALA A 308 3.26 1.70 11.85
N ARG A 309 3.41 3.00 12.10
CA ARG A 309 3.39 3.59 13.44
C ARG A 309 2.07 4.26 13.79
N HIS A 310 1.41 4.89 12.81
CA HIS A 310 0.23 5.73 13.03
C HIS A 310 -1.07 5.03 12.68
N VAL A 311 -1.05 4.01 11.80
CA VAL A 311 -2.26 3.30 11.39
C VAL A 311 -2.43 2.02 12.21
N THR A 312 -3.52 1.95 12.96
CA THR A 312 -3.78 0.80 13.86
C THR A 312 -5.27 0.48 13.99
N PRO A 313 -5.66 -0.80 13.94
CA PRO A 313 -7.03 -1.21 14.26
C PRO A 313 -7.48 -0.81 15.68
N ARG A 314 -6.54 -0.51 16.59
CA ARG A 314 -6.85 -0.05 17.94
C ARG A 314 -7.40 1.38 18.00
N ALA A 315 -7.30 2.16 16.93
CA ALA A 315 -7.93 3.48 16.79
C ALA A 315 -9.44 3.34 16.48
N GLU A 316 -10.11 2.39 17.09
CA GLU A 316 -11.53 2.08 16.96
C GLU A 316 -12.37 3.04 17.81
N PHE A 317 -13.67 3.12 17.49
CA PHE A 317 -14.66 3.85 18.29
C PHE A 317 -14.74 3.27 19.72
N ASP A 318 -14.67 4.16 20.72
CA ASP A 318 -14.85 3.84 22.14
C ASP A 318 -16.18 4.46 22.62
N PRO A 319 -17.21 3.68 22.97
CA PRO A 319 -18.51 4.19 23.38
C PRO A 319 -18.47 4.99 24.69
N SER A 320 -17.42 4.87 25.50
CA SER A 320 -17.23 5.63 26.73
C SER A 320 -16.75 7.07 26.50
N ARG A 321 -16.43 7.46 25.25
CA ARG A 321 -15.81 8.73 24.92
C ARG A 321 -16.68 9.54 23.96
N ARG A 322 -16.61 10.86 24.11
CA ARG A 322 -17.26 11.77 23.17
C ARG A 322 -16.58 11.67 21.81
N VAL A 323 -17.40 11.62 20.76
CA VAL A 323 -16.96 11.75 19.38
C VAL A 323 -16.96 13.23 18.98
N HIS A 324 -15.94 13.65 18.24
CA HIS A 324 -15.92 14.89 17.50
C HIS A 324 -16.01 14.59 16.01
N ILE A 325 -16.97 15.18 15.33
CA ILE A 325 -17.15 15.16 13.87
C ILE A 325 -16.77 16.55 13.37
N ALA A 326 -15.71 16.63 12.58
CA ALA A 326 -15.30 17.88 11.97
C ALA A 326 -15.54 17.82 10.46
N VAL A 327 -16.13 18.88 9.89
CA VAL A 327 -16.63 18.89 8.51
C VAL A 327 -16.08 20.09 7.74
N ASP A 328 -15.55 19.84 6.57
CA ASP A 328 -15.23 20.85 5.56
C ASP A 328 -16.29 20.81 4.46
N PRO A 329 -17.21 21.79 4.39
CA PRO A 329 -18.29 21.79 3.42
C PRO A 329 -17.86 22.46 2.12
N GLY A 330 -18.17 21.83 0.99
CA GLY A 330 -17.84 22.38 -0.33
C GLY A 330 -18.38 21.52 -1.45
N VAL A 331 -17.93 21.81 -2.69
CA VAL A 331 -18.09 20.91 -3.84
C VAL A 331 -17.34 19.61 -3.58
N HIS A 332 -16.15 19.73 -3.02
CA HIS A 332 -15.39 18.68 -2.36
C HIS A 332 -15.77 18.74 -0.89
N ASN A 333 -16.35 17.70 -0.38
CA ASN A 333 -16.87 17.69 0.99
C ASN A 333 -16.13 16.61 1.80
N GLY A 334 -15.44 17.04 2.85
CA GLY A 334 -14.67 16.16 3.71
C GLY A 334 -15.14 16.19 5.15
N ALA A 335 -15.03 15.05 5.84
CA ALA A 335 -15.28 14.98 7.28
C ALA A 335 -14.41 13.90 7.94
N VAL A 336 -14.12 14.11 9.22
CA VAL A 336 -13.39 13.17 10.06
C VAL A 336 -14.09 12.96 11.39
N TRP A 337 -14.08 11.70 11.88
CA TRP A 337 -14.56 11.32 13.22
C TRP A 337 -13.38 10.95 14.08
N PHE A 338 -13.22 11.66 15.19
CA PHE A 338 -12.15 11.36 16.12
C PHE A 338 -12.61 11.44 17.59
N GLN A 339 -11.81 10.83 18.44
CA GLN A 339 -11.97 10.84 19.89
C GLN A 339 -10.66 11.20 20.55
N THR A 340 -10.75 11.89 21.69
CA THR A 340 -9.59 12.24 22.50
C THR A 340 -9.60 11.50 23.82
N ARG A 341 -8.43 11.16 24.35
CA ARG A 341 -8.24 10.59 25.68
C ARG A 341 -6.95 11.10 26.31
N ALA A 342 -6.93 11.20 27.62
CA ALA A 342 -5.69 11.42 28.34
C ALA A 342 -4.72 10.26 28.09
N ARG A 343 -3.43 10.56 27.95
CA ARG A 343 -2.38 9.54 27.84
C ARG A 343 -2.18 8.84 29.21
N LEU A 344 -1.85 7.56 29.18
CA LEU A 344 -1.60 6.79 30.39
C LEU A 344 -0.34 7.24 31.14
N ASP A 345 0.59 7.86 30.44
CA ASP A 345 1.81 8.44 31.03
C ASP A 345 1.61 9.86 31.61
N GLY A 346 0.37 10.38 31.60
CA GLY A 346 0.02 11.71 32.09
C GLY A 346 0.54 12.88 31.22
N LYS A 347 1.20 12.60 30.10
CA LYS A 347 1.82 13.61 29.23
C LYS A 347 0.93 14.00 28.06
N GLY A 348 -0.24 14.58 28.33
CA GLY A 348 -1.11 15.08 27.28
C GLY A 348 -2.24 14.12 26.85
N HIS A 349 -2.64 14.21 25.60
CA HIS A 349 -3.80 13.48 25.06
C HIS A 349 -3.41 12.63 23.86
N MET A 350 -4.14 11.52 23.68
CA MET A 350 -4.14 10.71 22.45
C MET A 350 -5.36 11.10 21.63
N VAL A 351 -5.19 11.20 20.34
CA VAL A 351 -6.24 11.38 19.33
C VAL A 351 -6.37 10.11 18.52
N ASN A 352 -7.54 9.52 18.48
CA ASN A 352 -7.86 8.38 17.63
C ASN A 352 -8.84 8.82 16.54
N VAL A 353 -8.41 8.85 15.29
CA VAL A 353 -9.29 9.07 14.14
C VAL A 353 -9.79 7.72 13.67
N PHE A 354 -11.10 7.49 13.79
CA PHE A 354 -11.67 6.17 13.52
C PHE A 354 -12.54 6.10 12.27
N ALA A 355 -12.90 7.25 11.67
CA ALA A 355 -13.59 7.30 10.39
C ALA A 355 -13.27 8.60 9.63
N ASP A 356 -13.36 8.53 8.32
CA ASP A 356 -13.32 9.64 7.39
C ASP A 356 -14.48 9.54 6.40
N TYR A 357 -14.77 10.65 5.72
CA TYR A 357 -15.76 10.76 4.66
C TYR A 357 -15.26 11.76 3.63
N PHE A 358 -15.35 11.40 2.37
CA PHE A 358 -15.12 12.30 1.26
C PHE A 358 -16.17 12.06 0.18
N ALA A 359 -16.71 13.15 -0.38
CA ALA A 359 -17.57 13.09 -1.55
C ALA A 359 -17.43 14.37 -2.38
N GLU A 360 -17.60 14.23 -3.69
CA GLU A 360 -17.54 15.32 -4.65
C GLU A 360 -18.88 15.46 -5.38
N GLY A 361 -19.32 16.70 -5.59
CA GLY A 361 -20.49 17.00 -6.39
C GLY A 361 -21.86 16.66 -5.77
N LEU A 362 -21.91 16.26 -4.49
CA LEU A 362 -23.15 16.04 -3.77
C LEU A 362 -23.69 17.32 -3.14
N SER A 363 -25.01 17.43 -2.99
CA SER A 363 -25.63 18.53 -2.26
C SER A 363 -25.28 18.49 -0.76
N ALA A 364 -25.41 19.63 -0.07
CA ALA A 364 -25.20 19.71 1.38
C ALA A 364 -26.13 18.74 2.15
N GLU A 365 -27.38 18.59 1.71
CA GLU A 365 -28.35 17.66 2.27
C GLU A 365 -27.90 16.19 2.10
N GLN A 366 -27.44 15.83 0.91
CA GLN A 366 -26.94 14.46 0.62
C GLN A 366 -25.69 14.15 1.45
N ASN A 367 -24.74 15.07 1.54
CA ASN A 367 -23.55 14.92 2.37
C ASN A 367 -23.91 14.77 3.86
N ALA A 368 -24.79 15.62 4.37
CA ALA A 368 -25.23 15.55 5.77
C ALA A 368 -25.95 14.24 6.07
N ALA A 369 -26.84 13.78 5.20
CA ALA A 369 -27.54 12.50 5.35
C ALA A 369 -26.56 11.32 5.38
N ALA A 370 -25.57 11.31 4.49
CA ALA A 370 -24.52 10.29 4.46
C ALA A 370 -23.70 10.27 5.76
N MET A 371 -23.29 11.43 6.26
CA MET A 371 -22.54 11.56 7.52
C MET A 371 -23.36 11.11 8.75
N VAL A 372 -24.64 11.45 8.80
CA VAL A 372 -25.56 11.01 9.87
C VAL A 372 -25.70 9.49 9.86
N GLU A 373 -25.89 8.90 8.68
CA GLU A 373 -25.99 7.44 8.54
C GLU A 373 -24.68 6.74 8.87
N GLN A 374 -23.54 7.30 8.46
CA GLN A 374 -22.22 6.77 8.84
C GLN A 374 -22.02 6.83 10.36
N SER A 375 -22.39 7.93 11.02
CA SER A 375 -22.32 8.05 12.48
C SER A 375 -23.20 6.99 13.16
N ARG A 376 -24.43 6.79 12.68
CA ARG A 376 -25.33 5.77 13.23
C ARG A 376 -24.74 4.37 13.08
N ARG A 377 -24.20 4.05 11.92
CA ARG A 377 -23.60 2.73 11.63
C ARG A 377 -22.36 2.46 12.48
N LEU A 378 -21.50 3.47 12.69
CA LEU A 378 -20.20 3.29 13.37
C LEU A 378 -20.32 3.44 14.89
N CYS A 379 -21.16 4.35 15.36
CA CYS A 379 -21.27 4.70 16.78
C CYS A 379 -22.56 4.15 17.44
N GLY A 380 -23.53 3.67 16.66
CA GLY A 380 -24.81 3.18 17.18
C GLY A 380 -25.72 4.27 17.78
N VAL A 381 -25.33 5.54 17.67
CA VAL A 381 -26.02 6.68 18.31
C VAL A 381 -26.20 7.82 17.32
N SER A 382 -27.09 8.77 17.68
CA SER A 382 -27.34 9.98 16.90
C SER A 382 -26.14 10.93 16.98
N THR A 383 -25.97 11.77 15.96
CA THR A 383 -24.98 12.87 15.98
C THR A 383 -25.22 13.88 17.10
N HIS A 384 -26.44 13.95 17.65
CA HIS A 384 -26.78 14.80 18.79
C HIS A 384 -25.98 14.52 20.07
N ASP A 385 -25.46 13.32 20.22
CA ASP A 385 -24.62 12.94 21.36
C ASP A 385 -23.14 13.30 21.14
N HIS A 386 -22.81 13.78 19.95
CA HIS A 386 -21.47 14.12 19.53
C HIS A 386 -21.21 15.62 19.59
N ARG A 387 -19.96 16.00 19.48
CA ARG A 387 -19.55 17.34 19.09
C ARG A 387 -19.48 17.39 17.59
N VAL A 388 -20.12 18.35 16.95
CA VAL A 388 -20.06 18.53 15.49
C VAL A 388 -19.57 19.94 15.20
N SER A 389 -18.57 20.06 14.36
CA SER A 389 -17.98 21.35 13.99
C SER A 389 -17.75 21.45 12.49
N MET A 390 -17.75 22.68 11.99
CA MET A 390 -17.65 22.98 10.56
C MET A 390 -16.76 24.20 10.31
N ASP A 391 -16.18 24.27 9.12
CA ASP A 391 -15.47 25.46 8.66
C ASP A 391 -16.38 26.70 8.71
N PRO A 392 -15.90 27.85 9.22
CA PRO A 392 -16.64 29.11 9.22
C PRO A 392 -17.15 29.53 7.83
N ALA A 393 -16.50 29.12 6.73
CA ALA A 393 -16.96 29.37 5.36
C ALA A 393 -18.36 28.81 5.11
N GLY A 394 -18.77 27.73 5.79
CA GLY A 394 -20.12 27.18 5.73
C GLY A 394 -21.23 28.14 6.21
N ASN A 395 -20.88 29.24 6.89
CA ASN A 395 -21.83 30.32 7.26
C ASN A 395 -22.15 31.27 6.09
N SER A 396 -21.44 31.15 4.97
CA SER A 396 -21.68 31.99 3.79
C SER A 396 -23.07 31.70 3.20
N ARG A 397 -23.79 32.76 2.86
CA ARG A 397 -25.10 32.64 2.21
C ARG A 397 -24.90 32.38 0.72
N THR A 398 -25.60 31.39 0.19
CA THR A 398 -25.88 31.35 -1.24
C THR A 398 -26.78 32.51 -1.62
N ALA A 399 -26.69 33.02 -2.86
CA ALA A 399 -27.42 34.23 -3.28
C ALA A 399 -28.94 34.18 -3.05
N VAL A 400 -29.52 32.99 -2.99
CA VAL A 400 -30.94 32.73 -2.70
C VAL A 400 -31.02 31.42 -1.91
N GLY A 401 -31.16 31.50 -0.58
CA GLY A 401 -31.34 30.29 0.21
C GLY A 401 -30.72 30.32 1.60
N PRO A 402 -30.83 29.23 2.36
CA PRO A 402 -30.18 29.10 3.65
C PRO A 402 -28.65 29.01 3.51
N THR A 403 -27.96 29.25 4.60
CA THR A 403 -26.50 28.96 4.64
C THR A 403 -26.24 27.46 4.47
N VAL A 404 -25.08 27.09 3.96
CA VAL A 404 -24.65 25.67 3.87
C VAL A 404 -24.79 25.01 5.23
N ARG A 405 -24.36 25.67 6.31
CA ARG A 405 -24.56 25.22 7.68
C ARG A 405 -26.02 24.90 7.99
N GLY A 406 -26.96 25.82 7.64
CA GLY A 406 -28.38 25.62 7.88
C GLY A 406 -28.96 24.42 7.10
N GLU A 407 -28.39 24.07 5.97
CA GLU A 407 -28.76 22.86 5.23
C GLU A 407 -28.28 21.59 5.95
N PHE A 408 -27.06 21.57 6.44
CA PHE A 408 -26.52 20.45 7.23
C PHE A 408 -27.32 20.25 8.53
N GLU A 409 -27.66 21.33 9.25
CA GLU A 409 -28.47 21.25 10.47
C GLU A 409 -29.89 20.75 10.21
N ARG A 410 -30.51 21.15 9.10
CA ARG A 410 -31.84 20.67 8.69
C ARG A 410 -31.83 19.20 8.31
N ALA A 411 -30.78 18.75 7.68
CA ALA A 411 -30.60 17.34 7.33
C ALA A 411 -30.23 16.47 8.55
N GLY A 412 -30.11 17.06 9.74
CA GLY A 412 -29.89 16.33 10.99
C GLY A 412 -28.44 16.22 11.44
N LEU A 413 -27.49 16.83 10.71
CA LEU A 413 -26.08 16.86 11.15
C LEU A 413 -25.90 18.04 12.13
N ARG A 414 -26.16 17.79 13.39
CA ARG A 414 -25.96 18.75 14.48
C ARG A 414 -25.55 18.00 15.74
N GLY A 415 -24.61 18.60 16.46
CA GLY A 415 -24.15 18.05 17.73
C GLY A 415 -24.98 18.50 18.90
N ARG A 416 -24.56 18.11 20.11
CA ARG A 416 -25.19 18.47 21.38
C ARG A 416 -25.32 19.98 21.58
N ASN A 417 -24.34 20.75 21.09
CA ASN A 417 -24.32 22.22 21.18
C ASN A 417 -24.66 22.89 19.84
N GLY A 418 -25.35 22.20 18.93
CA GLY A 418 -25.53 22.63 17.56
C GLY A 418 -24.29 22.30 16.71
N LEU A 419 -24.15 22.99 15.60
CA LEU A 419 -23.00 22.88 14.71
C LEU A 419 -22.02 24.03 15.08
N GLU A 420 -20.88 23.68 15.69
CA GLU A 420 -19.89 24.66 16.14
C GLU A 420 -19.00 25.13 14.95
N SER A 421 -18.49 26.37 15.01
CA SER A 421 -17.48 26.83 14.03
C SER A 421 -16.07 26.58 14.53
N TRP A 422 -15.16 26.24 13.63
CA TRP A 422 -13.76 26.18 13.97
C TRP A 422 -13.22 27.55 14.38
N PRO A 423 -12.20 27.61 15.26
CA PRO A 423 -11.54 28.85 15.59
C PRO A 423 -10.90 29.47 14.34
N VAL A 424 -11.15 30.75 14.12
CA VAL A 424 -10.47 31.54 13.08
C VAL A 424 -8.99 31.64 13.43
N GLY A 425 -8.10 31.39 12.48
CA GLY A 425 -6.66 31.44 12.68
C GLY A 425 -5.90 31.01 11.43
N ARG A 426 -4.57 31.07 11.49
CA ARG A 426 -3.74 30.66 10.36
C ARG A 426 -3.86 29.17 10.11
N LYS A 427 -3.92 28.77 8.85
CA LYS A 427 -3.93 27.35 8.42
C LYS A 427 -2.74 26.59 9.04
N ASN A 428 -1.56 27.22 9.02
CA ASN A 428 -0.33 26.64 9.56
C ASN A 428 -0.41 26.27 11.05
N ASP A 429 -1.19 26.98 11.87
CA ASP A 429 -1.31 26.65 13.30
C ASP A 429 -1.94 25.27 13.51
N GLY A 430 -2.94 24.92 12.69
CA GLY A 430 -3.55 23.58 12.67
C GLY A 430 -2.60 22.51 12.17
N LEU A 431 -1.85 22.81 11.10
CA LEU A 431 -0.87 21.89 10.53
C LEU A 431 0.27 21.60 11.52
N GLN A 432 0.79 22.61 12.23
CA GLN A 432 1.82 22.43 13.26
C GLN A 432 1.32 21.62 14.46
N LEU A 433 0.06 21.85 14.89
CA LEU A 433 -0.56 21.04 15.93
C LEU A 433 -0.64 19.57 15.49
N LEU A 434 -1.05 19.32 14.26
CA LEU A 434 -1.15 17.99 13.70
C LEU A 434 0.23 17.31 13.58
N GLU A 435 1.27 18.04 13.15
CA GLU A 435 2.66 17.56 13.15
C GLU A 435 3.11 17.14 14.55
N ALA A 436 2.85 17.98 15.57
CA ALA A 436 3.22 17.69 16.95
C ALA A 436 2.51 16.46 17.52
N LEU A 437 1.25 16.22 17.11
CA LEU A 437 0.50 15.02 17.50
C LEU A 437 0.97 13.76 16.77
N LEU A 438 1.43 13.88 15.53
CA LEU A 438 2.03 12.78 14.79
C LEU A 438 3.39 12.38 15.38
N LEU A 439 4.24 13.36 15.67
CA LEU A 439 5.55 13.12 16.28
C LEU A 439 6.01 14.35 17.04
N SER A 440 5.96 14.28 18.35
CA SER A 440 6.48 15.33 19.21
C SER A 440 8.01 15.29 19.32
N ALA A 441 8.61 16.37 19.82
CA ALA A 441 10.07 16.50 19.96
C ALA A 441 10.68 15.42 20.87
N ASP A 442 9.92 14.85 21.80
CA ASP A 442 10.35 13.73 22.66
C ASP A 442 10.19 12.36 21.99
N GLY A 443 9.79 12.32 20.72
CA GLY A 443 9.58 11.09 19.94
C GLY A 443 8.25 10.38 20.19
N SER A 444 7.37 10.97 21.01
CA SER A 444 6.06 10.37 21.29
C SER A 444 5.06 10.59 20.15
N ILE A 445 4.18 9.59 19.96
CA ILE A 445 3.06 9.63 19.03
C ILE A 445 1.78 9.85 19.83
N SER A 446 1.02 10.85 19.45
CA SER A 446 -0.25 11.23 20.10
C SER A 446 -1.45 11.18 19.15
N LEU A 447 -1.25 10.84 17.87
CA LEU A 447 -2.34 10.66 16.91
C LEU A 447 -2.21 9.29 16.25
N THR A 448 -3.33 8.56 16.20
CA THR A 448 -3.46 7.30 15.48
C THR A 448 -4.71 7.32 14.61
N VAL A 449 -4.66 6.58 13.50
CA VAL A 449 -5.69 6.51 12.47
C VAL A 449 -6.12 5.06 12.29
N HIS A 450 -7.41 4.82 12.19
CA HIS A 450 -7.92 3.47 11.91
C HIS A 450 -7.71 3.13 10.42
N PRO A 451 -7.38 1.89 10.05
CA PRO A 451 -7.15 1.48 8.66
C PRO A 451 -8.32 1.72 7.69
N ARG A 452 -9.54 1.93 8.20
CA ARG A 452 -10.72 2.27 7.39
C ARG A 452 -10.70 3.71 6.86
N CYS A 453 -9.93 4.60 7.49
CA CYS A 453 -9.76 6.01 7.08
C CYS A 453 -8.80 6.09 5.89
N ARG A 454 -9.19 5.53 4.76
CA ARG A 454 -8.32 5.37 3.59
C ARG A 454 -7.95 6.70 2.97
N ASP A 455 -8.92 7.57 2.81
CA ASP A 455 -8.73 8.86 2.16
C ASP A 455 -7.86 9.78 3.01
N LEU A 456 -8.04 9.78 4.33
CA LEU A 456 -7.18 10.51 5.25
C LEU A 456 -5.73 9.98 5.26
N ILE A 457 -5.54 8.65 5.22
CA ILE A 457 -4.19 8.05 5.13
C ILE A 457 -3.49 8.48 3.86
N VAL A 458 -4.21 8.52 2.73
CA VAL A 458 -3.69 9.05 1.46
C VAL A 458 -3.38 10.54 1.58
N ALA A 459 -4.27 11.32 2.22
CA ALA A 459 -4.07 12.76 2.41
C ALA A 459 -2.78 13.05 3.19
N PHE A 460 -2.47 12.34 4.27
CA PHE A 460 -1.20 12.49 4.99
C PHE A 460 0.04 12.26 4.13
N SER A 461 -0.04 11.38 3.14
CA SER A 461 1.07 11.04 2.24
C SER A 461 1.17 11.93 1.01
N SER A 462 0.12 12.73 0.74
CA SER A 462 -0.05 13.50 -0.50
C SER A 462 -0.18 15.01 -0.31
N TYR A 463 -0.53 15.47 0.89
CA TYR A 463 -0.66 16.89 1.23
C TYR A 463 0.71 17.58 1.18
N ILE A 464 0.91 18.53 0.26
CA ILE A 464 2.21 19.09 -0.06
C ILE A 464 2.34 20.57 0.34
N ARG A 465 3.57 21.01 0.49
CA ARG A 465 3.96 22.42 0.63
C ARG A 465 3.84 23.12 -0.72
N ALA A 466 3.57 24.41 -0.72
CA ALA A 466 3.68 25.23 -1.92
C ALA A 466 5.13 25.25 -2.44
N LYS A 467 5.31 25.49 -3.74
CA LYS A 467 6.63 25.52 -4.38
C LYS A 467 6.78 26.80 -5.21
N GLN A 468 7.88 27.51 -5.02
CA GLN A 468 8.21 28.70 -5.81
C GLN A 468 9.70 28.71 -6.14
N GLY A 469 10.05 28.96 -7.40
CA GLY A 469 11.44 29.01 -7.84
C GLY A 469 12.26 27.73 -7.57
N GLY A 470 11.59 26.56 -7.54
CA GLY A 470 12.22 25.28 -7.25
C GLY A 470 12.32 24.93 -5.75
N GLN A 471 12.05 25.87 -4.84
CA GLN A 471 12.10 25.69 -3.39
C GLN A 471 10.71 25.45 -2.79
N TRP A 472 10.62 24.58 -1.77
CA TRP A 472 9.40 24.33 -1.01
C TRP A 472 9.23 25.43 0.05
N LEU A 473 8.03 25.99 0.11
CA LEU A 473 7.70 27.08 1.02
C LEU A 473 7.13 26.56 2.34
N ASP A 474 7.11 27.40 3.36
CA ASP A 474 6.55 27.05 4.68
C ASP A 474 5.06 27.36 4.79
N HIS A 475 4.33 27.08 3.72
CA HIS A 475 2.88 27.04 3.69
C HIS A 475 2.40 25.95 2.72
N ALA A 476 1.18 25.48 2.91
CA ALA A 476 0.59 24.44 2.05
C ALA A 476 0.33 24.96 0.64
N ALA A 477 0.40 24.09 -0.35
CA ALA A 477 -0.14 24.36 -1.67
C ALA A 477 -1.66 24.56 -1.57
N ASP A 478 -2.24 25.34 -2.45
CA ASP A 478 -3.67 25.65 -2.49
C ASP A 478 -4.08 25.94 -3.95
N PRO A 479 -5.12 25.28 -4.51
CA PRO A 479 -5.85 24.14 -3.94
C PRO A 479 -5.09 22.81 -4.05
N GLN A 480 -5.44 21.82 -3.19
CA GLN A 480 -4.93 20.44 -3.27
C GLN A 480 -6.00 19.39 -2.93
N HIS A 481 -7.19 19.53 -3.55
CA HIS A 481 -8.24 18.53 -3.45
C HIS A 481 -7.80 17.15 -3.95
N PRO A 482 -8.25 16.06 -3.35
CA PRO A 482 -9.16 15.94 -2.20
C PRO A 482 -8.45 15.98 -0.84
N PHE A 483 -7.14 16.21 -0.79
CA PHE A 483 -6.35 16.00 0.43
C PHE A 483 -6.62 17.04 1.50
N GLU A 484 -6.77 18.31 1.10
CA GLU A 484 -7.08 19.39 2.04
C GLU A 484 -8.46 19.20 2.68
N ASP A 485 -9.43 18.66 1.95
CA ASP A 485 -10.79 18.43 2.43
C ASP A 485 -10.87 17.42 3.60
N LEU A 486 -9.78 16.72 3.90
CA LEU A 486 -9.63 15.80 5.03
C LEU A 486 -8.65 16.30 6.09
N ILE A 487 -7.60 17.01 5.67
CA ILE A 487 -6.63 17.61 6.59
C ILE A 487 -7.22 18.83 7.30
N ASP A 488 -7.92 19.70 6.58
CA ASP A 488 -8.49 20.92 7.13
C ASP A 488 -9.56 20.65 8.20
N PRO A 489 -10.54 19.72 8.03
CA PRO A 489 -11.44 19.38 9.10
C PRO A 489 -10.74 18.78 10.32
N LEU A 490 -9.74 17.93 10.13
CA LEU A 490 -8.95 17.41 11.24
C LEU A 490 -8.23 18.53 12.00
N CYS A 491 -7.59 19.46 11.29
CA CYS A 491 -6.95 20.64 11.89
C CYS A 491 -7.94 21.54 12.61
N GLY A 492 -9.10 21.83 11.99
CA GLY A 492 -10.17 22.66 12.56
C GLY A 492 -10.76 22.06 13.82
N GLY A 493 -11.11 20.80 13.79
CA GLY A 493 -11.62 20.05 14.94
C GLY A 493 -10.60 19.97 16.08
N LEU A 494 -9.33 19.74 15.77
CA LEU A 494 -8.26 19.68 16.78
C LEU A 494 -8.01 21.06 17.42
N LYS A 495 -8.03 22.15 16.66
CA LYS A 495 -7.94 23.52 17.23
C LYS A 495 -9.09 23.83 18.18
N LEU A 496 -10.28 23.27 17.94
CA LEU A 496 -11.42 23.42 18.81
C LEU A 496 -11.31 22.57 20.09
N GLU A 497 -10.69 21.38 20.01
CA GLU A 497 -10.41 20.53 21.18
C GLU A 497 -9.21 21.04 21.99
N PHE A 498 -8.22 21.62 21.33
CA PHE A 498 -6.98 22.12 21.94
C PHE A 498 -6.79 23.61 21.62
N PRO A 499 -7.55 24.52 22.25
CA PRO A 499 -7.45 25.95 21.99
C PRO A 499 -6.05 26.49 22.30
N ALA A 500 -5.58 27.42 21.46
CA ALA A 500 -4.22 27.91 21.38
C ALA A 500 -3.59 28.24 22.74
N GLY A 501 -2.37 27.75 22.95
CA GLY A 501 -1.47 28.11 24.03
C GLY A 501 -1.42 27.12 25.19
N ARG A 502 -2.19 26.05 25.21
CA ARG A 502 -2.06 24.99 26.20
C ARG A 502 -1.86 23.64 25.52
N ALA A 503 -0.62 23.17 25.49
CA ALA A 503 -0.45 21.72 25.62
C ALA A 503 -1.29 21.31 26.84
N PRO A 504 -2.20 20.31 26.72
CA PRO A 504 -3.17 20.02 27.77
C PRO A 504 -2.43 19.76 29.08
N GLU A 505 -2.69 20.61 30.08
CA GLU A 505 -2.26 20.36 31.45
C GLU A 505 -2.84 19.02 31.92
N PRO A 506 -2.05 18.20 32.62
CA PRO A 506 -2.57 16.98 33.21
C PRO A 506 -3.72 17.35 34.17
N VAL A 507 -4.92 16.89 33.88
CA VAL A 507 -6.04 17.01 34.80
C VAL A 507 -5.77 16.05 35.97
N PHE A 508 -5.13 16.56 37.02
CA PHE A 508 -5.15 15.89 38.31
C PHE A 508 -6.61 15.90 38.79
N GLN A 509 -7.34 14.80 38.65
CA GLN A 509 -8.52 14.55 39.45
C GLN A 509 -8.07 14.55 40.90
N GLN A 510 -8.42 15.60 41.64
CA GLN A 510 -8.39 15.59 43.10
C GLN A 510 -9.32 14.47 43.56
N VAL A 511 -8.73 13.34 43.92
CA VAL A 511 -9.40 12.34 44.72
C VAL A 511 -9.70 13.03 46.05
N ARG A 512 -10.94 13.48 46.25
CA ARG A 512 -11.40 13.90 47.55
C ARG A 512 -11.26 12.71 48.48
N ALA A 513 -10.31 12.82 49.39
CA ALA A 513 -10.22 11.93 50.54
C ALA A 513 -11.53 12.05 51.33
N GLY A 514 -12.38 11.07 51.16
CA GLY A 514 -13.55 10.90 52.01
C GLY A 514 -13.07 10.62 53.42
N LYS A 515 -13.47 11.48 54.36
CA LYS A 515 -13.28 11.23 55.78
C LYS A 515 -13.96 9.92 56.15
N LEU A 516 -13.15 8.98 56.61
CA LEU A 516 -13.62 7.89 57.45
C LEU A 516 -13.96 8.47 58.83
N PHE A 517 -15.20 8.35 59.23
CA PHE A 517 -15.66 8.18 60.56
C PHE A 517 -16.60 6.98 60.58
#